data_1f666d395b8d0cf6d0777def4512198f
#
_entry.id   1f666d395b8d0cf6d0777def4512198f
#
_cell.length_a   1.000
_cell.length_b   1.000
_cell.length_c   1.000
_cell.angle_alpha   90.00
_cell.angle_beta   90.00
_cell.angle_gamma   90.00
#
_symmetry.space_group_name_H-M   'P 1'
#
loop_
_entity.id
_entity.type
_entity.pdbx_description
1 polymer ?
#
loop_
_entity_poly.entity_id
_entity_poly.type
_entity_poly.pdbx_seq_one_letter_code
_entity_poly.pdbx_strand_id
1 'polypeptide(L)'
;SFLPAWNVGYYAHFNQTDHHFIDTSPETNFFPTVEQVKEALPGTRLMLLNSPLNPTGTVIDPEVLRGIAQAIVDENNARGDAPPCMLMWDAVYWQLTKNEYPYKSPVQLVPEVAPYVIHIDAISKGFAATGMRVGWAVLPPYLQTKMKALIGHMGAWAGRPEQIASAALLNNPGAVAEYNAWIKDEIDARLDPLYAGIMDMKAKGLPVDAIAPQGAIYLSFQVKLDGRTNEQTRAILLEQAGMAVVPFQAFNMN
;
A
#
# COMPACT_ATOMS: atom_id res chain seq x y z
N SER A 1 6.31 10.73 -0.82
CA SER A 1 5.73 9.45 -1.23
C SER A 1 6.34 8.98 -2.55
N PHE A 2 5.81 7.90 -3.14
CA PHE A 2 6.27 7.34 -4.41
C PHE A 2 5.07 7.01 -5.31
N LEU A 3 5.28 6.82 -6.59
CA LEU A 3 4.25 6.45 -7.57
C LEU A 3 4.36 4.95 -7.91
N PRO A 4 3.24 4.25 -8.15
CA PRO A 4 1.86 4.76 -8.10
C PRO A 4 1.39 5.01 -6.67
N ALA A 5 0.55 6.05 -6.46
CA ALA A 5 0.11 6.46 -5.14
C ALA A 5 -1.42 6.65 -5.06
N TRP A 6 -2.06 5.96 -4.13
CA TRP A 6 -3.48 6.12 -3.86
C TRP A 6 -3.73 7.32 -2.95
N ASN A 7 -4.50 8.31 -3.43
CA ASN A 7 -4.98 9.48 -2.69
C ASN A 7 -3.92 10.40 -2.04
N VAL A 8 -2.63 10.14 -2.18
CA VAL A 8 -1.58 10.93 -1.49
C VAL A 8 -1.55 12.39 -1.97
N GLY A 9 -1.78 12.61 -3.27
CA GLY A 9 -1.88 13.96 -3.83
C GLY A 9 -3.03 14.77 -3.20
N TYR A 10 -4.18 14.15 -2.95
CA TYR A 10 -5.30 14.79 -2.26
C TYR A 10 -4.97 15.11 -0.81
N TYR A 11 -4.28 14.21 -0.09
CA TYR A 11 -3.87 14.47 1.29
C TYR A 11 -2.93 15.66 1.37
N ALA A 12 -1.96 15.76 0.48
CA ALA A 12 -1.06 16.90 0.40
C ALA A 12 -1.81 18.20 0.07
N HIS A 13 -2.70 18.16 -0.91
CA HIS A 13 -3.52 19.30 -1.30
C HIS A 13 -4.39 19.83 -0.15
N PHE A 14 -5.16 18.96 0.52
CA PHE A 14 -6.04 19.37 1.62
C PHE A 14 -5.27 19.85 2.85
N ASN A 15 -4.06 19.36 3.07
CA ASN A 15 -3.21 19.82 4.17
C ASN A 15 -2.29 20.99 3.78
N GLN A 16 -2.40 21.48 2.55
CA GLN A 16 -1.57 22.60 2.04
C GLN A 16 -0.06 22.38 2.26
N THR A 17 0.37 21.13 2.01
CA THR A 17 1.77 20.72 2.16
C THR A 17 2.42 20.55 0.80
N ASP A 18 3.69 20.90 0.72
CA ASP A 18 4.51 20.50 -0.41
C ASP A 18 4.64 18.98 -0.42
N HIS A 19 4.58 18.41 -1.61
CA HIS A 19 4.77 16.98 -1.78
C HIS A 19 5.76 16.68 -2.90
N HIS A 20 6.50 15.60 -2.70
CA HIS A 20 7.41 15.06 -3.66
C HIS A 20 7.06 13.60 -3.91
N PHE A 21 6.94 13.21 -5.19
CA PHE A 21 6.77 11.82 -5.60
C PHE A 21 8.08 11.28 -6.15
N ILE A 22 8.48 10.13 -5.68
CA ILE A 22 9.58 9.35 -6.26
C ILE A 22 8.97 8.49 -7.36
N ASP A 23 9.48 8.62 -8.57
CA ASP A 23 9.08 7.77 -9.68
C ASP A 23 9.64 6.36 -9.48
N THR A 24 8.80 5.37 -9.72
CA THR A 24 9.16 3.96 -9.68
C THR A 24 8.74 3.25 -10.96
N SER A 25 9.19 2.02 -11.14
CA SER A 25 8.98 1.28 -12.37
C SER A 25 8.82 -0.22 -12.08
N PRO A 26 8.41 -1.03 -13.07
CA PRO A 26 8.34 -2.48 -12.93
C PRO A 26 9.67 -3.12 -12.51
N GLU A 27 10.81 -2.55 -12.92
CA GLU A 27 12.15 -3.06 -12.62
C GLU A 27 12.47 -3.02 -11.12
N THR A 28 11.86 -2.09 -10.39
CA THR A 28 11.96 -1.98 -8.93
C THR A 28 10.73 -2.52 -8.21
N ASN A 29 9.91 -3.32 -8.91
CA ASN A 29 8.67 -3.84 -8.37
C ASN A 29 7.70 -2.73 -7.90
N PHE A 30 7.83 -1.53 -8.49
CA PHE A 30 7.13 -0.29 -8.13
C PHE A 30 7.41 0.22 -6.70
N PHE A 31 8.58 -0.08 -6.16
CA PHE A 31 9.05 0.53 -4.91
C PHE A 31 10.25 1.44 -5.17
N PRO A 32 10.44 2.49 -4.36
CA PRO A 32 11.63 3.31 -4.47
C PRO A 32 12.87 2.53 -4.03
N THR A 33 14.00 2.85 -4.63
CA THR A 33 15.29 2.35 -4.16
C THR A 33 15.71 3.07 -2.87
N VAL A 34 16.64 2.48 -2.13
CA VAL A 34 17.19 3.10 -0.91
C VAL A 34 17.85 4.43 -1.22
N GLU A 35 18.54 4.53 -2.36
CA GLU A 35 19.23 5.74 -2.82
C GLU A 35 18.24 6.87 -3.12
N GLN A 36 17.17 6.58 -3.87
CA GLN A 36 16.10 7.55 -4.14
C GLN A 36 15.46 8.07 -2.83
N VAL A 37 15.27 7.18 -1.86
CA VAL A 37 14.74 7.58 -0.55
C VAL A 37 15.73 8.49 0.18
N LYS A 38 17.01 8.14 0.24
CA LYS A 38 18.05 8.96 0.87
C LYS A 38 18.12 10.37 0.28
N GLU A 39 17.99 10.49 -1.03
CA GLU A 39 17.96 11.78 -1.72
C GLU A 39 16.72 12.61 -1.37
N ALA A 40 15.58 11.96 -1.13
CA ALA A 40 14.30 12.62 -0.82
C ALA A 40 14.11 12.93 0.67
N LEU A 41 14.88 12.34 1.57
CA LEU A 41 14.71 12.50 3.03
C LEU A 41 15.04 13.90 3.57
N PRO A 42 16.11 14.61 3.10
CA PRO A 42 16.43 15.93 3.61
C PRO A 42 15.24 16.89 3.51
N GLY A 43 14.83 17.49 4.63
CA GLY A 43 13.65 18.37 4.72
C GLY A 43 12.29 17.66 4.75
N THR A 44 12.20 16.38 4.43
CA THR A 44 10.95 15.61 4.47
C THR A 44 10.48 15.41 5.91
N ARG A 45 9.19 15.66 6.15
CA ARG A 45 8.53 15.50 7.47
C ARG A 45 7.74 14.21 7.57
N LEU A 46 7.21 13.73 6.45
CA LEU A 46 6.41 12.53 6.40
C LEU A 46 6.69 11.78 5.08
N MET A 47 7.14 10.55 5.20
CA MET A 47 7.18 9.60 4.08
C MET A 47 6.01 8.64 4.22
N LEU A 48 5.27 8.41 3.13
CA LEU A 48 4.22 7.39 3.07
C LEU A 48 4.72 6.22 2.24
N LEU A 49 4.60 5.02 2.79
CA LEU A 49 4.97 3.76 2.14
C LEU A 49 3.85 2.74 2.39
N ASN A 50 3.36 2.10 1.31
CA ASN A 50 2.32 1.07 1.35
C ASN A 50 2.85 -0.25 0.81
N SER A 51 2.72 -1.33 1.59
CA SER A 51 3.04 -2.70 1.12
C SER A 51 2.23 -3.74 1.90
N PRO A 52 1.60 -4.70 1.20
CA PRO A 52 1.46 -4.85 -0.26
C PRO A 52 0.89 -3.61 -0.94
N LEU A 53 1.37 -3.31 -2.16
CA LEU A 53 1.11 -2.04 -2.82
C LEU A 53 -0.24 -2.02 -3.56
N ASN A 54 -1.01 -0.97 -3.35
CA ASN A 54 -2.13 -0.57 -4.20
C ASN A 54 -1.64 0.46 -5.24
N PRO A 55 -1.71 0.20 -6.56
CA PRO A 55 -2.55 -0.79 -7.25
C PRO A 55 -1.81 -2.02 -7.81
N THR A 56 -0.53 -2.18 -7.58
CA THR A 56 0.27 -3.15 -8.33
C THR A 56 0.15 -4.60 -7.82
N GLY A 57 -0.26 -4.78 -6.56
CA GLY A 57 -0.26 -6.11 -5.92
C GLY A 57 1.13 -6.63 -5.60
N THR A 58 2.15 -5.77 -5.65
CA THR A 58 3.54 -6.13 -5.36
C THR A 58 3.87 -5.98 -3.87
N VAL A 59 4.88 -6.70 -3.41
CA VAL A 59 5.40 -6.64 -2.03
C VAL A 59 6.81 -6.08 -2.05
N ILE A 60 7.11 -5.18 -1.13
CA ILE A 60 8.46 -4.60 -1.02
C ILE A 60 9.47 -5.68 -0.62
N ASP A 61 10.62 -5.66 -1.27
CA ASP A 61 11.74 -6.52 -0.87
C ASP A 61 12.18 -6.20 0.57
N PRO A 62 12.33 -7.21 1.46
CA PRO A 62 12.73 -6.98 2.85
C PRO A 62 14.06 -6.23 3.02
N GLU A 63 15.04 -6.43 2.12
CA GLU A 63 16.33 -5.73 2.21
C GLU A 63 16.21 -4.28 1.75
N VAL A 64 15.37 -3.99 0.75
CA VAL A 64 15.02 -2.61 0.38
C VAL A 64 14.30 -1.91 1.54
N LEU A 65 13.32 -2.57 2.17
CA LEU A 65 12.61 -2.02 3.32
C LEU A 65 13.55 -1.79 4.51
N ARG A 66 14.48 -2.70 4.77
CA ARG A 66 15.53 -2.54 5.79
C ARG A 66 16.39 -1.31 5.52
N GLY A 67 16.86 -1.16 4.28
CA GLY A 67 17.66 -0.01 3.86
C GLY A 67 16.90 1.32 4.00
N ILE A 68 15.62 1.36 3.65
CA ILE A 68 14.76 2.54 3.82
C ILE A 68 14.57 2.87 5.31
N ALA A 69 14.26 1.87 6.13
CA ALA A 69 14.08 2.07 7.57
C ALA A 69 15.36 2.59 8.23
N GLN A 70 16.52 2.04 7.86
CA GLN A 70 17.82 2.51 8.34
C GLN A 70 18.10 3.95 7.90
N ALA A 71 17.83 4.29 6.63
CA ALA A 71 18.00 5.65 6.12
C ALA A 71 17.16 6.68 6.90
N ILE A 72 15.95 6.32 7.32
CA ILE A 72 15.09 7.17 8.16
C ILE A 72 15.70 7.35 9.57
N VAL A 73 16.25 6.30 10.17
CA VAL A 73 16.96 6.39 11.46
C VAL A 73 18.17 7.30 11.35
N ASP A 74 19.00 7.09 10.32
CA ASP A 74 20.22 7.87 10.11
C ASP A 74 19.92 9.35 9.87
N GLU A 75 18.93 9.66 9.04
CA GLU A 75 18.46 11.02 8.79
C GLU A 75 17.96 11.69 10.06
N ASN A 76 17.15 10.99 10.87
CA ASN A 76 16.62 11.55 12.11
C ASN A 76 17.72 11.76 13.17
N ASN A 77 18.72 10.89 13.24
CA ASN A 77 19.89 11.08 14.09
C ASN A 77 20.71 12.32 13.66
N ALA A 78 20.83 12.55 12.35
CA ALA A 78 21.54 13.71 11.80
C ALA A 78 20.80 15.03 12.06
N ARG A 79 19.46 15.01 12.18
CA ARG A 79 18.63 16.19 12.45
C ARG A 79 18.77 16.74 13.88
N GLY A 80 19.23 15.93 14.82
CA GLY A 80 19.29 16.32 16.25
C GLY A 80 17.92 16.73 16.78
N ASP A 81 17.81 17.95 17.30
CA ASP A 81 16.57 18.49 17.88
C ASP A 81 15.53 18.97 16.84
N ALA A 82 15.87 18.95 15.56
CA ALA A 82 14.93 19.33 14.53
C ALA A 82 13.80 18.27 14.40
N PRO A 83 12.60 18.69 13.94
CA PRO A 83 11.48 17.77 13.85
C PRO A 83 11.77 16.55 12.93
N PRO A 84 11.47 15.33 13.41
CA PRO A 84 11.81 14.12 12.70
C PRO A 84 11.04 13.93 11.39
N CYS A 85 11.60 13.12 10.48
CA CYS A 85 10.88 12.50 9.39
C CYS A 85 10.13 11.27 9.94
N MET A 86 8.82 11.24 9.77
CA MET A 86 7.98 10.10 10.14
C MET A 86 7.77 9.19 8.94
N LEU A 87 7.73 7.89 9.17
CA LEU A 87 7.29 6.89 8.20
C LEU A 87 5.84 6.50 8.49
N MET A 88 4.91 6.89 7.63
CA MET A 88 3.56 6.32 7.61
C MET A 88 3.62 5.02 6.83
N TRP A 89 3.53 3.92 7.54
CA TRP A 89 3.54 2.56 7.02
C TRP A 89 2.11 2.06 6.90
N ASP A 90 1.57 2.08 5.68
CA ASP A 90 0.24 1.55 5.39
C ASP A 90 0.34 0.05 5.09
N ALA A 91 -0.08 -0.74 6.06
CA ALA A 91 -0.02 -2.20 6.05
C ALA A 91 -1.37 -2.86 5.81
N VAL A 92 -2.39 -2.14 5.37
CA VAL A 92 -3.78 -2.63 5.30
C VAL A 92 -3.98 -3.95 4.53
N TYR A 93 -3.00 -4.35 3.71
CA TYR A 93 -3.01 -5.60 2.95
C TYR A 93 -2.07 -6.68 3.49
N TRP A 94 -1.43 -6.47 4.64
CA TRP A 94 -0.36 -7.33 5.15
C TRP A 94 -0.74 -8.82 5.29
N GLN A 95 -1.99 -9.11 5.60
CA GLN A 95 -2.52 -10.46 5.74
C GLN A 95 -2.71 -11.18 4.39
N LEU A 96 -2.74 -10.42 3.29
CA LEU A 96 -3.06 -10.91 1.95
C LEU A 96 -1.81 -11.11 1.08
N THR A 97 -0.64 -11.35 1.68
CA THR A 97 0.57 -11.72 0.93
C THR A 97 0.54 -13.19 0.56
N LYS A 98 1.07 -13.54 -0.61
CA LYS A 98 1.36 -14.93 -0.98
C LYS A 98 2.45 -15.49 -0.08
N ASN A 99 2.49 -16.80 0.08
CA ASN A 99 3.43 -17.45 1.02
C ASN A 99 4.90 -17.25 0.62
N GLU A 100 5.17 -17.09 -0.67
CA GLU A 100 6.50 -16.79 -1.22
C GLU A 100 6.98 -15.35 -0.92
N TYR A 101 6.06 -14.47 -0.55
CA TYR A 101 6.32 -13.06 -0.23
C TYR A 101 5.87 -12.72 1.20
N PRO A 102 6.51 -13.28 2.23
CA PRO A 102 6.07 -13.10 3.61
C PRO A 102 6.19 -11.63 4.03
N TYR A 103 5.13 -11.12 4.63
CA TYR A 103 5.10 -9.75 5.14
C TYR A 103 6.19 -9.50 6.17
N LYS A 104 6.86 -8.35 6.05
CA LYS A 104 7.77 -7.77 7.05
C LYS A 104 7.40 -6.33 7.31
N SER A 105 7.44 -5.91 8.57
CA SER A 105 7.28 -4.50 8.92
C SER A 105 8.66 -3.82 9.05
N PRO A 106 8.75 -2.49 8.87
CA PRO A 106 10.00 -1.78 9.07
C PRO A 106 10.57 -1.97 10.49
N VAL A 107 9.69 -2.02 11.51
CA VAL A 107 10.11 -2.20 12.92
C VAL A 107 10.64 -3.61 13.19
N GLN A 108 10.15 -4.64 12.51
CA GLN A 108 10.72 -5.99 12.62
C GLN A 108 12.12 -6.08 12.03
N LEU A 109 12.40 -5.29 10.98
CA LEU A 109 13.68 -5.32 10.27
C LEU A 109 14.72 -4.39 10.91
N VAL A 110 14.29 -3.24 11.43
CA VAL A 110 15.11 -2.20 12.06
C VAL A 110 14.34 -1.68 13.28
N PRO A 111 14.47 -2.29 14.47
CA PRO A 111 13.74 -1.88 15.68
C PRO A 111 13.91 -0.40 16.05
N GLU A 112 15.06 0.18 15.74
CA GLU A 112 15.42 1.57 16.01
C GLU A 112 14.53 2.57 15.27
N VAL A 113 13.83 2.17 14.20
CA VAL A 113 12.91 3.03 13.47
C VAL A 113 11.56 3.23 14.19
N ALA A 114 11.25 2.41 15.21
CA ALA A 114 9.96 2.41 15.91
C ALA A 114 9.50 3.81 16.40
N PRO A 115 10.37 4.68 16.93
CA PRO A 115 9.97 6.04 17.35
C PRO A 115 9.48 6.93 16.20
N TYR A 116 9.71 6.53 14.96
CA TYR A 116 9.41 7.30 13.76
C TYR A 116 8.33 6.65 12.89
N VAL A 117 7.75 5.52 13.29
CA VAL A 117 6.75 4.79 12.50
C VAL A 117 5.33 5.11 12.98
N ILE A 118 4.47 5.43 12.02
CA ILE A 118 3.02 5.47 12.15
C ILE A 118 2.49 4.27 11.37
N HIS A 119 2.21 3.17 12.08
CA HIS A 119 1.70 1.95 11.48
C HIS A 119 0.18 2.04 11.35
N ILE A 120 -0.33 1.88 10.12
CA ILE A 120 -1.77 1.93 9.81
C ILE A 120 -2.25 0.55 9.38
N ASP A 121 -3.37 0.11 9.95
CA ASP A 121 -4.02 -1.13 9.58
C ASP A 121 -5.55 -1.05 9.78
N ALA A 122 -6.29 -1.99 9.20
CA ALA A 122 -7.74 -2.04 9.28
C ALA A 122 -8.27 -3.44 8.97
N ILE A 123 -9.49 -3.73 9.42
CA ILE A 123 -10.19 -4.96 9.03
C ILE A 123 -10.69 -4.91 7.57
N SER A 124 -10.60 -3.76 6.93
CA SER A 124 -11.23 -3.48 5.63
C SER A 124 -10.85 -4.45 4.53
N LYS A 125 -9.60 -4.86 4.46
CA LYS A 125 -9.05 -5.66 3.35
C LYS A 125 -8.82 -7.12 3.75
N GLY A 126 -8.04 -7.36 4.80
CA GLY A 126 -7.76 -8.70 5.29
C GLY A 126 -9.00 -9.51 5.68
N PHE A 127 -10.10 -8.84 6.00
CA PHE A 127 -11.39 -9.47 6.37
C PHE A 127 -12.54 -9.12 5.43
N ALA A 128 -12.26 -8.58 4.24
CA ALA A 128 -13.28 -8.10 3.28
C ALA A 128 -14.38 -7.21 3.91
N ALA A 129 -14.04 -6.49 4.98
CA ALA A 129 -14.96 -5.74 5.83
C ALA A 129 -14.91 -4.23 5.59
N THR A 130 -14.82 -3.79 4.32
CA THR A 130 -14.71 -2.37 3.95
C THR A 130 -15.85 -1.52 4.46
N GLY A 131 -17.06 -2.08 4.58
CA GLY A 131 -18.26 -1.40 5.07
C GLY A 131 -18.27 -1.17 6.59
N MET A 132 -17.49 -1.91 7.36
CA MET A 132 -17.44 -1.79 8.84
C MET A 132 -16.74 -0.51 9.32
N ARG A 133 -15.93 0.12 8.48
CA ARG A 133 -15.22 1.37 8.74
C ARG A 133 -14.36 1.36 10.02
N VAL A 134 -13.69 0.25 10.33
CA VAL A 134 -12.80 0.11 11.49
C VAL A 134 -11.36 -0.03 11.04
N GLY A 135 -10.53 0.88 11.50
CA GLY A 135 -9.08 0.86 11.35
C GLY A 135 -8.40 1.39 12.60
N TRP A 136 -7.11 1.21 12.68
CA TRP A 136 -6.29 1.66 13.81
C TRP A 136 -4.94 2.12 13.34
N ALA A 137 -4.29 2.91 14.19
CA ALA A 137 -2.89 3.26 14.03
C ALA A 137 -2.12 2.92 15.31
N VAL A 138 -0.93 2.33 15.14
CA VAL A 138 0.06 2.20 16.20
C VAL A 138 1.07 3.34 16.01
N LEU A 139 1.17 4.22 16.98
CA LEU A 139 1.93 5.46 16.90
C LEU A 139 2.90 5.59 18.07
N PRO A 140 3.97 6.37 17.90
CA PRO A 140 4.79 6.82 19.03
C PRO A 140 3.93 7.56 20.09
N PRO A 141 4.19 7.38 21.39
CA PRO A 141 3.34 7.93 22.46
C PRO A 141 3.08 9.44 22.36
N TYR A 142 4.08 10.21 21.94
CA TYR A 142 3.95 11.67 21.81
C TYR A 142 2.97 12.12 20.73
N LEU A 143 2.69 11.29 19.71
CA LEU A 143 1.66 11.54 18.70
C LEU A 143 0.27 11.08 19.14
N GLN A 144 0.18 10.07 20.01
CA GLN A 144 -1.08 9.46 20.38
C GLN A 144 -2.09 10.46 20.97
N THR A 145 -1.63 11.32 21.89
CA THR A 145 -2.49 12.32 22.53
C THR A 145 -3.02 13.33 21.51
N LYS A 146 -2.18 13.77 20.60
CA LYS A 146 -2.56 14.72 19.52
C LYS A 146 -3.56 14.09 18.57
N MET A 147 -3.32 12.83 18.16
CA MET A 147 -4.24 12.10 17.27
C MET A 147 -5.59 11.84 17.92
N LYS A 148 -5.63 11.46 19.21
CA LYS A 148 -6.89 11.32 19.96
C LYS A 148 -7.69 12.61 19.99
N ALA A 149 -7.03 13.73 20.28
CA ALA A 149 -7.69 15.04 20.29
C ALA A 149 -8.24 15.38 18.90
N LEU A 150 -7.45 15.23 17.85
CA LEU A 150 -7.86 15.52 16.48
C LEU A 150 -9.06 14.68 16.06
N ILE A 151 -9.00 13.36 16.21
CA ILE A 151 -10.07 12.43 15.85
C ILE A 151 -11.33 12.74 16.66
N GLY A 152 -11.20 13.04 17.97
CA GLY A 152 -12.31 13.40 18.84
C GLY A 152 -13.02 14.68 18.40
N HIS A 153 -12.27 15.72 18.04
CA HIS A 153 -12.84 16.99 17.56
C HIS A 153 -13.48 16.87 16.17
N MET A 154 -12.93 16.02 15.32
CA MET A 154 -13.49 15.78 13.98
C MET A 154 -14.69 14.82 13.99
N GLY A 155 -14.97 14.14 15.10
CA GLY A 155 -15.99 13.10 15.18
C GLY A 155 -15.67 11.88 14.30
N ALA A 156 -14.38 11.63 14.02
CA ALA A 156 -13.92 10.59 13.09
C ALA A 156 -13.65 9.23 13.78
N TRP A 157 -14.38 8.92 14.84
CA TRP A 157 -14.32 7.62 15.50
C TRP A 157 -15.05 6.56 14.68
N ALA A 158 -14.48 5.35 14.64
CA ALA A 158 -15.24 4.18 14.20
C ALA A 158 -16.45 3.97 15.09
N GLY A 159 -17.56 3.47 14.55
CA GLY A 159 -18.76 3.18 15.32
C GLY A 159 -18.47 2.19 16.46
N ARG A 160 -19.07 2.39 17.63
CA ARG A 160 -18.81 1.52 18.78
C ARG A 160 -19.22 0.06 18.57
N PRO A 161 -20.39 -0.26 17.97
CA PRO A 161 -20.73 -1.64 17.67
C PRO A 161 -19.70 -2.34 16.78
N GLU A 162 -19.22 -1.65 15.76
CA GLU A 162 -18.23 -2.16 14.81
C GLU A 162 -16.86 -2.37 15.48
N GLN A 163 -16.47 -1.48 16.40
CA GLN A 163 -15.24 -1.68 17.20
C GLN A 163 -15.34 -2.93 18.07
N ILE A 164 -16.50 -3.15 18.75
CA ILE A 164 -16.71 -4.31 19.61
C ILE A 164 -16.71 -5.60 18.79
N ALA A 165 -17.41 -5.61 17.65
CA ALA A 165 -17.45 -6.76 16.74
C ALA A 165 -16.04 -7.09 16.20
N SER A 166 -15.29 -6.06 15.78
CA SER A 166 -13.91 -6.23 15.31
C SER A 166 -13.00 -6.77 16.41
N ALA A 167 -13.12 -6.26 17.63
CA ALA A 167 -12.34 -6.75 18.77
C ALA A 167 -12.68 -8.21 19.11
N ALA A 168 -13.95 -8.60 19.05
CA ALA A 168 -14.38 -9.98 19.28
C ALA A 168 -13.80 -10.94 18.23
N LEU A 169 -13.79 -10.55 16.95
CA LEU A 169 -13.17 -11.31 15.87
C LEU A 169 -11.65 -11.44 16.10
N LEU A 170 -10.96 -10.32 16.31
CA LEU A 170 -9.48 -10.30 16.42
C LEU A 170 -8.98 -11.03 17.68
N ASN A 171 -9.81 -11.15 18.72
CA ASN A 171 -9.52 -11.94 19.91
C ASN A 171 -9.77 -13.46 19.73
N ASN A 172 -10.16 -13.90 18.53
CA ASN A 172 -10.30 -15.31 18.18
C ASN A 172 -9.26 -15.72 17.13
N PRO A 173 -8.01 -16.04 17.54
CA PRO A 173 -6.93 -16.32 16.59
C PRO A 173 -7.21 -17.53 15.70
N GLY A 174 -8.00 -18.51 16.16
CA GLY A 174 -8.38 -19.67 15.35
C GLY A 174 -9.27 -19.26 14.18
N ALA A 175 -10.35 -18.50 14.44
CA ALA A 175 -11.23 -18.00 13.38
C ALA A 175 -10.51 -17.04 12.43
N VAL A 176 -9.60 -16.21 12.96
CA VAL A 176 -8.77 -15.31 12.13
C VAL A 176 -7.88 -16.12 11.20
N ALA A 177 -7.19 -17.15 11.69
CA ALA A 177 -6.31 -17.99 10.88
C ALA A 177 -7.07 -18.75 9.78
N GLU A 178 -8.21 -19.35 10.13
CA GLU A 178 -9.10 -20.04 9.19
C GLU A 178 -9.60 -19.10 8.09
N TYR A 179 -10.10 -17.94 8.46
CA TYR A 179 -10.56 -16.94 7.50
C TYR A 179 -9.44 -16.44 6.59
N ASN A 180 -8.26 -16.15 7.15
CA ASN A 180 -7.11 -15.68 6.39
C ASN A 180 -6.64 -16.73 5.37
N ALA A 181 -6.64 -18.00 5.71
CA ALA A 181 -6.32 -19.05 4.77
C ALA A 181 -7.34 -19.08 3.63
N TRP A 182 -8.62 -19.12 3.97
CA TRP A 182 -9.70 -19.15 2.99
C TRP A 182 -9.68 -17.92 2.03
N ILE A 183 -9.56 -16.69 2.55
CA ILE A 183 -9.60 -15.49 1.72
C ILE A 183 -8.39 -15.40 0.76
N LYS A 184 -7.23 -15.89 1.19
CA LYS A 184 -6.04 -15.96 0.33
C LYS A 184 -6.27 -16.92 -0.82
N ASP A 185 -6.77 -18.13 -0.54
CA ASP A 185 -7.10 -19.14 -1.57
C ASP A 185 -8.13 -18.57 -2.57
N GLU A 186 -9.15 -17.84 -2.09
CA GLU A 186 -10.16 -17.22 -2.94
C GLU A 186 -9.60 -16.11 -3.83
N ILE A 187 -8.64 -15.32 -3.34
CA ILE A 187 -7.95 -14.30 -4.12
C ILE A 187 -7.06 -14.94 -5.18
N ASP A 188 -6.25 -15.91 -4.79
CA ASP A 188 -5.32 -16.60 -5.69
C ASP A 188 -6.08 -17.35 -6.80
N ALA A 189 -7.19 -18.02 -6.46
CA ALA A 189 -8.04 -18.70 -7.44
C ALA A 189 -8.62 -17.76 -8.51
N ARG A 190 -8.66 -16.45 -8.27
CA ARG A 190 -9.12 -15.44 -9.24
C ARG A 190 -7.99 -14.73 -9.95
N LEU A 191 -6.95 -14.34 -9.24
CA LEU A 191 -5.86 -13.54 -9.81
C LEU A 191 -4.90 -14.39 -10.64
N ASP A 192 -4.59 -15.61 -10.21
CA ASP A 192 -3.61 -16.46 -10.90
C ASP A 192 -4.06 -16.89 -12.30
N PRO A 193 -5.33 -17.31 -12.53
CA PRO A 193 -5.81 -17.58 -13.89
C PRO A 193 -5.85 -16.35 -14.79
N LEU A 194 -6.18 -15.17 -14.23
CA LEU A 194 -6.15 -13.91 -15.00
C LEU A 194 -4.72 -13.57 -15.42
N TYR A 195 -3.78 -13.65 -14.50
CA TYR A 195 -2.36 -13.43 -14.79
C TYR A 195 -1.86 -14.43 -15.85
N ALA A 196 -2.11 -15.72 -15.66
CA ALA A 196 -1.71 -16.76 -16.60
C ALA A 196 -2.31 -16.53 -18.00
N GLY A 197 -3.58 -16.12 -18.08
CA GLY A 197 -4.25 -15.82 -19.35
C GLY A 197 -3.62 -14.63 -20.08
N ILE A 198 -3.25 -13.56 -19.36
CA ILE A 198 -2.54 -12.41 -19.95
C ILE A 198 -1.15 -12.83 -20.44
N MET A 199 -0.43 -13.63 -19.66
CA MET A 199 0.91 -14.12 -20.05
C MET A 199 0.87 -15.08 -21.23
N ASP A 200 -0.18 -15.90 -21.36
CA ASP A 200 -0.44 -16.71 -22.56
C ASP A 200 -0.69 -15.84 -23.80
N MET A 201 -1.51 -14.78 -23.67
CA MET A 201 -1.69 -13.81 -24.73
C MET A 201 -0.40 -13.13 -25.16
N LYS A 202 0.44 -12.72 -24.18
CA LYS A 202 1.78 -12.15 -24.43
C LYS A 202 2.67 -13.16 -25.19
N ALA A 203 2.67 -14.44 -24.80
CA ALA A 203 3.44 -15.48 -25.46
C ALA A 203 3.00 -15.72 -26.90
N LYS A 204 1.72 -15.43 -27.23
CA LYS A 204 1.16 -15.45 -28.59
C LYS A 204 1.44 -14.18 -29.40
N GLY A 205 2.23 -13.25 -28.87
CA GLY A 205 2.64 -12.02 -29.55
C GLY A 205 1.64 -10.87 -29.45
N LEU A 206 0.61 -10.97 -28.60
CA LEU A 206 -0.30 -9.86 -28.35
C LEU A 206 0.38 -8.78 -27.50
N PRO A 207 0.06 -7.49 -27.71
CA PRO A 207 0.74 -6.37 -27.05
C PRO A 207 0.23 -6.17 -25.61
N VAL A 208 0.36 -7.19 -24.79
CA VAL A 208 -0.07 -7.21 -23.39
C VAL A 208 1.07 -7.65 -22.49
N ASP A 209 1.04 -7.20 -21.23
CA ASP A 209 1.93 -7.65 -20.17
C ASP A 209 1.24 -7.55 -18.82
N ALA A 210 1.73 -8.25 -17.80
CA ALA A 210 1.18 -8.18 -16.46
C ALA A 210 2.28 -8.34 -15.40
N ILE A 211 2.00 -7.81 -14.21
CA ILE A 211 2.84 -7.99 -13.03
C ILE A 211 2.29 -9.19 -12.25
N ALA A 212 3.18 -10.12 -11.90
CA ALA A 212 2.77 -11.27 -11.10
C ALA A 212 2.23 -10.81 -9.73
N PRO A 213 1.01 -11.21 -9.33
CA PRO A 213 0.46 -10.86 -8.03
C PRO A 213 1.31 -11.45 -6.91
N GLN A 214 1.72 -10.62 -5.96
CA GLN A 214 2.51 -11.02 -4.79
C GLN A 214 1.70 -10.88 -3.49
N GLY A 215 0.66 -10.04 -3.52
CA GLY A 215 -0.21 -9.78 -2.39
C GLY A 215 -1.32 -8.80 -2.72
N ALA A 216 -2.04 -8.35 -1.70
CA ALA A 216 -3.25 -7.53 -1.84
C ALA A 216 -4.36 -8.23 -2.64
N ILE A 217 -5.14 -7.47 -3.40
CA ILE A 217 -6.29 -7.96 -4.18
C ILE A 217 -6.23 -7.46 -5.63
N TYR A 218 -5.05 -7.11 -6.11
CA TYR A 218 -4.85 -6.42 -7.38
C TYR A 218 -4.07 -7.26 -8.37
N LEU A 219 -4.44 -7.11 -9.64
CA LEU A 219 -3.63 -7.52 -10.79
C LEU A 219 -3.44 -6.28 -11.67
N SER A 220 -2.20 -5.85 -11.84
CA SER A 220 -1.85 -4.79 -12.76
C SER A 220 -1.34 -5.36 -14.08
N PHE A 221 -1.87 -4.82 -15.16
CA PHE A 221 -1.49 -5.26 -16.49
C PHE A 221 -1.39 -4.08 -17.46
N GLN A 222 -0.67 -4.28 -18.55
CA GLN A 222 -0.50 -3.34 -19.63
C GLN A 222 -1.16 -3.87 -20.89
N VAL A 223 -1.86 -2.98 -21.61
CA VAL A 223 -2.34 -3.23 -22.96
C VAL A 223 -1.85 -2.07 -23.83
N LYS A 224 -1.07 -2.37 -24.87
CA LYS A 224 -0.55 -1.36 -25.81
C LYS A 224 -1.43 -1.36 -27.06
N LEU A 225 -2.30 -0.39 -27.15
CA LEU A 225 -3.09 -0.12 -28.36
C LEU A 225 -2.52 1.13 -29.04
N ASP A 226 -1.96 0.97 -30.23
CA ASP A 226 -1.29 2.04 -30.96
C ASP A 226 -2.14 3.30 -31.08
N GLY A 227 -1.55 4.44 -30.71
CA GLY A 227 -2.20 5.74 -30.75
C GLY A 227 -3.33 5.96 -29.73
N ARG A 228 -3.51 5.06 -28.76
CA ARG A 228 -4.53 5.18 -27.72
C ARG A 228 -3.93 5.61 -26.39
N THR A 229 -4.65 6.48 -25.70
CA THR A 229 -4.35 6.80 -24.29
C THR A 229 -4.86 5.69 -23.37
N ASN A 230 -4.40 5.65 -22.13
CA ASN A 230 -4.91 4.70 -21.13
C ASN A 230 -6.42 4.85 -20.91
N GLU A 231 -6.96 6.07 -20.91
CA GLU A 231 -8.40 6.28 -20.76
C GLU A 231 -9.19 5.75 -21.98
N GLN A 232 -8.69 5.94 -23.19
CA GLN A 232 -9.29 5.35 -24.38
C GLN A 232 -9.23 3.82 -24.36
N THR A 233 -8.12 3.26 -23.91
CA THR A 233 -7.96 1.80 -23.74
C THR A 233 -8.95 1.28 -22.69
N ARG A 234 -9.08 1.96 -21.54
CA ARG A 234 -10.07 1.63 -20.51
C ARG A 234 -11.49 1.62 -21.07
N ALA A 235 -11.86 2.65 -21.84
CA ALA A 235 -13.19 2.73 -22.44
C ALA A 235 -13.45 1.57 -23.41
N ILE A 236 -12.48 1.22 -24.26
CA ILE A 236 -12.57 0.08 -25.18
C ILE A 236 -12.74 -1.24 -24.41
N LEU A 237 -11.96 -1.46 -23.36
CA LEU A 237 -12.07 -2.67 -22.53
C LEU A 237 -13.46 -2.77 -21.89
N LEU A 238 -13.99 -1.67 -21.39
CA LEU A 238 -15.32 -1.65 -20.77
C LEU A 238 -16.43 -1.90 -21.81
N GLU A 239 -16.42 -1.15 -22.92
CA GLU A 239 -17.52 -1.13 -23.89
C GLU A 239 -17.55 -2.37 -24.78
N GLN A 240 -16.38 -2.90 -25.16
CA GLN A 240 -16.28 -4.01 -26.09
C GLN A 240 -16.05 -5.37 -25.42
N ALA A 241 -15.40 -5.40 -24.26
CA ALA A 241 -15.10 -6.65 -23.54
C ALA A 241 -15.83 -6.78 -22.19
N GLY A 242 -16.59 -5.77 -21.75
CA GLY A 242 -17.24 -5.76 -20.44
C GLY A 242 -16.26 -5.76 -19.26
N MET A 243 -15.00 -5.38 -19.51
CA MET A 243 -13.94 -5.39 -18.52
C MET A 243 -13.77 -4.01 -17.89
N ALA A 244 -14.13 -3.88 -16.61
CA ALA A 244 -13.92 -2.66 -15.84
C ALA A 244 -12.52 -2.65 -15.23
N VAL A 245 -11.73 -1.63 -15.56
CA VAL A 245 -10.36 -1.44 -15.05
C VAL A 245 -10.14 0.00 -14.60
N VAL A 246 -9.14 0.22 -13.73
CA VAL A 246 -8.73 1.55 -13.28
C VAL A 246 -7.37 1.87 -13.92
N PRO A 247 -7.25 2.94 -14.72
CA PRO A 247 -5.99 3.29 -15.37
C PRO A 247 -5.01 3.90 -14.35
N PHE A 248 -3.71 3.74 -14.59
CA PHE A 248 -2.66 4.23 -13.69
C PHE A 248 -2.63 5.75 -13.49
N GLN A 249 -3.25 6.53 -14.40
CA GLN A 249 -3.45 7.96 -14.16
C GLN A 249 -4.26 8.25 -12.89
N ALA A 250 -5.16 7.37 -12.47
CA ALA A 250 -5.87 7.50 -11.19
C ALA A 250 -4.93 7.38 -9.98
N PHE A 251 -3.69 6.92 -10.19
CA PHE A 251 -2.65 6.76 -9.19
C PHE A 251 -1.45 7.72 -9.42
N ASN A 252 -1.69 8.81 -10.16
CA ASN A 252 -0.72 9.85 -10.50
C ASN A 252 0.45 9.39 -11.40
N MET A 253 0.33 8.26 -12.10
CA MET A 253 1.26 7.82 -13.14
C MET A 253 0.71 8.14 -14.54
N ASN A 254 1.53 8.75 -15.38
CA ASN A 254 1.21 9.08 -16.79
C ASN A 254 1.69 7.99 -17.74
#